data_4ba68a7994e1a9fe08172293fbc6f093
#
_entry.id   4ba68a7994e1a9fe08172293fbc6f093
#
_cell.length_a   1.000
_cell.length_b   1.000
_cell.length_c   1.000
_cell.angle_alpha   90.00
_cell.angle_beta   90.00
_cell.angle_gamma   90.00
#
_symmetry.space_group_name_H-M   'P 1'
#
loop_
_entity.id
_entity.type
_entity.pdbx_description
1 polymer ?
#
loop_
_entity_poly.entity_id
_entity_poly.type
_entity_poly.pdbx_seq_one_letter_code
_entity_poly.pdbx_strand_id
1 'polypeptide(L)'
;MTHVFPATAPELPAPSLAPNEVVPLLIGSTVGEIERELVLQTLARCDGNRTRAARVLGVSVRTLRNKIRQYSAEGIDVPAHHD
;
A
#
# COMPACT_ATOMS: atom_id res chain seq x y z
N MET A 1 15.35 -26.84 -6.40
CA MET A 1 14.58 -26.47 -7.58
C MET A 1 14.74 -24.99 -7.88
N THR A 2 14.96 -24.70 -9.12
CA THR A 2 15.12 -23.33 -9.51
C THR A 2 13.78 -22.62 -9.57
N HIS A 3 13.72 -21.51 -8.93
CA HIS A 3 12.54 -20.69 -8.98
C HIS A 3 12.68 -19.66 -10.08
N VAL A 4 11.75 -19.65 -11.00
CA VAL A 4 11.79 -18.75 -12.13
C VAL A 4 10.75 -17.66 -11.94
N PHE A 5 11.20 -16.42 -11.93
CA PHE A 5 10.30 -15.30 -11.87
C PHE A 5 9.83 -14.96 -13.28
N PRO A 6 8.57 -14.61 -13.43
CA PRO A 6 8.09 -14.20 -14.74
C PRO A 6 8.83 -12.93 -15.19
N ALA A 7 9.09 -12.87 -16.49
CA ALA A 7 9.73 -11.70 -17.06
C ALA A 7 8.88 -10.45 -16.86
N THR A 8 7.58 -10.65 -16.79
CA THR A 8 6.65 -9.55 -16.53
C THR A 8 6.26 -9.56 -15.07
N ALA A 9 7.28 -9.46 -14.21
CA ALA A 9 7.04 -9.47 -12.79
C ALA A 9 6.00 -8.43 -12.42
N PRO A 10 5.15 -8.72 -11.42
CA PRO A 10 4.18 -7.74 -10.97
C PRO A 10 4.89 -6.50 -10.47
N GLU A 11 4.20 -5.38 -10.51
CA GLU A 11 4.75 -4.10 -10.08
C GLU A 11 5.14 -4.12 -8.61
N LEU A 12 4.42 -4.92 -7.83
CA LEU A 12 4.74 -5.14 -6.43
C LEU A 12 4.98 -6.62 -6.23
N PRO A 13 5.88 -6.99 -5.33
CA PRO A 13 6.06 -8.41 -5.01
C PRO A 13 4.78 -8.98 -4.44
N ALA A 14 4.52 -10.22 -4.76
CA ALA A 14 3.38 -10.91 -4.18
C ALA A 14 3.58 -11.00 -2.67
N PRO A 15 2.50 -10.86 -1.89
CA PRO A 15 2.64 -11.04 -0.45
C PRO A 15 3.03 -12.47 -0.14
N SER A 16 3.94 -12.64 0.81
CA SER A 16 4.38 -13.96 1.24
C SER A 16 3.40 -14.60 2.21
N LEU A 17 2.52 -13.80 2.81
CA LEU A 17 1.53 -14.26 3.77
C LEU A 17 0.15 -13.77 3.37
N ALA A 18 -0.85 -14.63 3.59
CA ALA A 18 -2.23 -14.23 3.38
C ALA A 18 -2.69 -13.33 4.55
N PRO A 19 -3.72 -12.51 4.33
CA PRO A 19 -4.21 -11.64 5.41
C PRO A 19 -4.54 -12.38 6.69
N ASN A 20 -5.14 -13.57 6.61
CA ASN A 20 -5.48 -14.32 7.83
C ASN A 20 -4.26 -14.81 8.58
N GLU A 21 -3.11 -14.80 7.96
CA GLU A 21 -1.85 -15.17 8.60
C GLU A 21 -1.18 -13.96 9.27
N VAL A 22 -1.41 -12.78 8.72
CA VAL A 22 -0.75 -11.56 9.18
C VAL A 22 -1.60 -10.79 10.19
N VAL A 23 -2.89 -10.72 9.96
CA VAL A 23 -3.79 -9.93 10.80
C VAL A 23 -3.70 -10.27 12.28
N PRO A 24 -3.55 -11.54 12.69
CA PRO A 24 -3.41 -11.83 14.12
C PRO A 24 -2.25 -11.09 14.78
N LEU A 25 -1.21 -10.77 14.01
CA LEU A 25 -0.05 -10.05 14.52
C LEU A 25 -0.34 -8.57 14.72
N LEU A 26 -1.44 -8.08 14.17
CA LEU A 26 -1.81 -6.68 14.19
C LEU A 26 -2.86 -6.37 15.25
N ILE A 27 -3.35 -7.38 15.94
CA ILE A 27 -4.37 -7.18 16.97
C ILE A 27 -3.79 -6.31 18.08
N GLY A 28 -4.50 -5.26 18.41
CA GLY A 28 -4.02 -4.24 19.33
C GLY A 28 -3.77 -2.92 18.64
N SER A 29 -3.55 -2.94 17.32
CA SER A 29 -3.49 -1.72 16.54
C SER A 29 -4.90 -1.30 16.13
N THR A 30 -5.09 -0.02 15.93
CA THR A 30 -6.39 0.45 15.44
C THR A 30 -6.50 0.22 13.95
N VAL A 31 -7.73 0.16 13.46
CA VAL A 31 -7.98 0.05 12.03
C VAL A 31 -7.33 1.20 11.28
N GLY A 32 -7.45 2.41 11.82
CA GLY A 32 -6.84 3.59 11.19
C GLY A 32 -5.33 3.49 11.09
N GLU A 33 -4.67 2.96 12.11
CA GLU A 33 -3.22 2.78 12.08
C GLU A 33 -2.81 1.77 11.01
N ILE A 34 -3.53 0.66 10.94
CA ILE A 34 -3.23 -0.38 9.96
C ILE A 34 -3.49 0.13 8.55
N GLU A 35 -4.61 0.81 8.36
CA GLU A 35 -4.95 1.35 7.06
C GLU A 35 -3.92 2.37 6.60
N ARG A 36 -3.53 3.28 7.48
CA ARG A 36 -2.55 4.30 7.14
C ARG A 36 -1.22 3.67 6.73
N GLU A 37 -0.76 2.71 7.52
CA GLU A 37 0.50 2.03 7.21
C GLU A 37 0.43 1.31 5.87
N LEU A 38 -0.68 0.62 5.63
CA LEU A 38 -0.87 -0.09 4.37
C LEU A 38 -0.86 0.88 3.18
N VAL A 39 -1.56 2.00 3.32
CA VAL A 39 -1.61 2.99 2.25
C VAL A 39 -0.22 3.58 1.98
N LEU A 40 0.48 3.98 3.04
CA LEU A 40 1.78 4.63 2.88
C LEU A 40 2.82 3.67 2.29
N GLN A 41 2.85 2.44 2.75
CA GLN A 41 3.81 1.47 2.24
C GLN A 41 3.49 1.07 0.80
N THR A 42 2.21 0.98 0.46
CA THR A 42 1.82 0.70 -0.92
C THR A 42 2.23 1.84 -1.84
N LEU A 43 2.01 3.09 -1.40
CA LEU A 43 2.44 4.25 -2.17
C LEU A 43 3.94 4.24 -2.39
N ALA A 44 4.71 3.94 -1.35
CA ALA A 44 6.16 3.91 -1.47
C ALA A 44 6.61 2.88 -2.51
N ARG A 45 5.98 1.72 -2.52
CA ARG A 45 6.32 0.67 -3.48
C ARG A 45 5.84 0.98 -4.90
N CYS A 46 4.90 1.89 -5.03
CA CYS A 46 4.40 2.35 -6.32
C CYS A 46 5.05 3.67 -6.74
N ASP A 47 6.14 4.06 -6.08
CA ASP A 47 6.84 5.32 -6.35
C ASP A 47 5.90 6.52 -6.28
N GLY A 48 4.93 6.47 -5.39
CA GLY A 48 3.97 7.55 -5.20
C GLY A 48 2.87 7.61 -6.25
N ASN A 49 2.83 6.67 -7.17
CA ASN A 49 1.82 6.67 -8.23
C ASN A 49 0.46 6.34 -7.64
N ARG A 50 -0.43 7.35 -7.57
CA ARG A 50 -1.74 7.22 -6.93
C ARG A 50 -2.64 6.25 -7.66
N THR A 51 -2.61 6.27 -8.98
CA THR A 51 -3.45 5.37 -9.77
C THR A 51 -3.08 3.92 -9.56
N ARG A 52 -1.78 3.65 -9.58
CA ARG A 52 -1.27 2.29 -9.37
C ARG A 52 -1.57 1.83 -7.94
N ALA A 53 -1.30 2.68 -6.97
CA ALA A 53 -1.52 2.34 -5.57
C ALA A 53 -2.99 2.07 -5.28
N ALA A 54 -3.89 2.87 -5.83
CA ALA A 54 -5.32 2.66 -5.66
C ALA A 54 -5.75 1.30 -6.21
N ARG A 55 -5.19 0.92 -7.35
CA ARG A 55 -5.48 -0.39 -7.95
C ARG A 55 -5.01 -1.53 -7.05
N VAL A 56 -3.81 -1.40 -6.51
CA VAL A 56 -3.27 -2.43 -5.60
C VAL A 56 -4.10 -2.51 -4.33
N LEU A 57 -4.52 -1.37 -3.80
CA LEU A 57 -5.30 -1.32 -2.56
C LEU A 57 -6.77 -1.68 -2.75
N GLY A 58 -7.23 -1.71 -4.00
CA GLY A 58 -8.63 -2.02 -4.27
C GLY A 58 -9.59 -0.89 -3.96
N VAL A 59 -9.12 0.35 -4.04
CA VAL A 59 -9.96 1.53 -3.80
C VAL A 59 -9.92 2.45 -5.03
N SER A 60 -10.86 3.40 -5.08
CA SER A 60 -10.83 4.38 -6.16
C SER A 60 -9.69 5.37 -5.95
N VAL A 61 -9.23 5.96 -7.04
CA VAL A 61 -8.18 6.99 -6.97
C VAL A 61 -8.66 8.16 -6.11
N ARG A 62 -9.94 8.50 -6.23
CA ARG A 62 -10.51 9.58 -5.44
C ARG A 62 -10.42 9.29 -3.94
N THR A 63 -10.79 8.08 -3.55
CA THR A 63 -10.72 7.66 -2.14
C THR A 63 -9.28 7.74 -1.65
N LEU A 64 -8.34 7.25 -2.44
CA LEU A 64 -6.93 7.29 -2.06
C LEU A 64 -6.44 8.72 -1.90
N ARG A 65 -6.80 9.60 -2.83
CA ARG A 65 -6.39 11.01 -2.75
C ARG A 65 -6.95 11.70 -1.53
N ASN A 66 -8.19 11.36 -1.15
CA ASN A 66 -8.78 11.91 0.06
C ASN A 66 -8.02 11.48 1.30
N LYS A 67 -7.62 10.21 1.36
CA LYS A 67 -6.83 9.71 2.48
C LYS A 67 -5.46 10.37 2.53
N ILE A 68 -4.81 10.52 1.40
CA ILE A 68 -3.51 11.19 1.34
C ILE A 68 -3.62 12.63 1.84
N ARG A 69 -4.67 13.33 1.43
CA ARG A 69 -4.88 14.70 1.89
C ARG A 69 -5.06 14.74 3.40
N GLN A 70 -5.79 13.80 3.95
CA GLN A 70 -5.99 13.70 5.39
C GLN A 70 -4.66 13.46 6.10
N TYR A 71 -3.87 12.52 5.61
CA TYR A 71 -2.56 12.22 6.23
C TYR A 71 -1.63 13.42 6.17
N SER A 72 -1.60 14.10 5.04
CA SER A 72 -0.77 15.30 4.90
C SER A 72 -1.21 16.39 5.87
N ALA A 73 -2.51 16.54 6.07
CA ALA A 73 -3.03 17.52 7.02
C ALA A 73 -2.65 17.17 8.46
N GLU A 74 -2.42 15.89 8.73
CA GLU A 74 -1.98 15.42 10.04
C GLU A 74 -0.47 15.51 10.22
N GLY A 75 0.23 16.01 9.21
CA GLY A 75 1.69 16.13 9.27
C GLY A 75 2.44 14.87 8.91
N ILE A 76 1.76 13.88 8.36
CA ILE A 76 2.39 12.62 7.96
C ILE A 76 3.06 12.80 6.61
N ASP A 77 4.28 12.29 6.50
CA ASP A 77 5.06 12.35 5.27
C ASP A 77 4.53 11.31 4.29
N VAL A 78 4.03 11.77 3.15
CA VAL A 78 3.44 10.88 2.14
C VAL A 78 4.36 10.84 0.93
N PRO A 79 4.67 9.63 0.41
CA PRO A 79 5.53 9.50 -0.77
C PRO A 79 4.98 10.31 -1.95
N ALA A 80 5.85 11.10 -2.55
CA ALA A 80 5.49 11.89 -3.72
C ALA A 80 5.54 11.03 -4.97
N HIS A 81 4.72 11.41 -5.97
CA HIS A 81 4.73 10.71 -7.24
C HIS A 81 5.90 11.20 -8.06
N HIS A 82 6.72 10.27 -8.51
CA HIS A 82 7.84 10.56 -9.40
C HIS A 82 7.49 10.04 -10.79
N ASP A 83 7.63 10.88 -11.77
CA ASP A 83 7.41 10.51 -13.17
C ASP A 83 8.63 9.83 -13.76
#